data_c6e31805a8ebfe814bd608a713cd93a8
#
_entry.id   c6e31805a8ebfe814bd608a713cd93a8
#
_cell.length_a   1.000
_cell.length_b   1.000
_cell.length_c   1.000
_cell.angle_alpha   90.00
_cell.angle_beta   90.00
_cell.angle_gamma   90.00
#
_symmetry.space_group_name_H-M   'P 1'
#
loop_
_entity.id
_entity.type
_entity.pdbx_description
1 polymer ?
#
loop_
_entity_poly.entity_id
_entity_poly.type
_entity_poly.pdbx_seq_one_letter_code
_entity_poly.pdbx_strand_id
1 'polypeptide(L)'
;MITAVIFDMDGVIADSEYFNVKAKHLILKQAGIEVDWHYHDKFLGTTHEYMWTEMKKEFESLDKEVSYYIDQWVKTRKELIDQEGLKPMPGVVDLIRILKEKGFHLAVASSSLKEDIMTNMNTFGITDCFEAFISGSECENGKPDPEIFQKAAEAIGQKAENCIVVEDSEAGVKAAKSAKMKCIGYAPEGAIKQDLHQRQIQW
;
A
#
# COMPACT_ATOMS: atom_id res chain seq x y z
N MET A 1 -5.56 -17.08 -19.95
CA MET A 1 -4.72 -17.78 -18.92
C MET A 1 -3.95 -16.70 -18.17
N ILE A 2 -3.80 -16.80 -16.85
CA ILE A 2 -3.00 -15.82 -16.09
C ILE A 2 -1.51 -16.10 -16.35
N THR A 3 -0.81 -15.07 -16.80
CA THR A 3 0.63 -15.09 -17.10
C THR A 3 1.41 -14.01 -16.36
N ALA A 4 0.72 -13.06 -15.70
CA ALA A 4 1.34 -11.96 -15.01
C ALA A 4 0.74 -11.71 -13.62
N VAL A 5 1.58 -11.27 -12.69
CA VAL A 5 1.15 -10.83 -11.37
C VAL A 5 1.66 -9.41 -11.13
N ILE A 6 0.76 -8.51 -10.78
CA ILE A 6 1.07 -7.12 -10.43
C ILE A 6 0.82 -6.97 -8.93
N PHE A 7 1.85 -6.59 -8.20
CA PHE A 7 1.78 -6.40 -6.75
C PHE A 7 1.63 -4.93 -6.40
N ASP A 8 0.71 -4.61 -5.50
CA ASP A 8 0.91 -3.41 -4.68
C ASP A 8 2.11 -3.60 -3.77
N MET A 9 2.62 -2.52 -3.19
CA MET A 9 3.78 -2.57 -2.31
C MET A 9 3.39 -2.48 -0.84
N ASP A 10 2.75 -1.39 -0.45
CA ASP A 10 2.45 -1.09 0.96
C ASP A 10 1.35 -2.03 1.48
N GLY A 11 1.64 -2.77 2.56
CA GLY A 11 0.70 -3.78 3.09
C GLY A 11 0.64 -5.11 2.30
N VAL A 12 1.30 -5.20 1.13
CA VAL A 12 1.37 -6.42 0.29
C VAL A 12 2.79 -6.98 0.24
N ILE A 13 3.76 -6.19 -0.23
CA ILE A 13 5.18 -6.59 -0.25
C ILE A 13 5.87 -6.09 1.03
N ALA A 14 5.60 -4.86 1.43
CA ALA A 14 6.24 -4.19 2.55
C ALA A 14 5.28 -4.08 3.74
N ASP A 15 5.75 -4.46 4.93
CA ASP A 15 5.01 -4.31 6.20
C ASP A 15 5.11 -2.87 6.69
N SER A 16 4.40 -1.98 5.99
CA SER A 16 4.44 -0.52 6.23
C SER A 16 3.34 -0.03 7.17
N GLU A 17 2.29 -0.82 7.41
CA GLU A 17 1.15 -0.39 8.25
C GLU A 17 1.56 -0.13 9.70
N TYR A 18 2.48 -0.93 10.24
CA TYR A 18 3.07 -0.68 11.56
C TYR A 18 3.62 0.74 11.67
N PHE A 19 4.37 1.21 10.68
CA PHE A 19 4.96 2.55 10.66
C PHE A 19 3.90 3.63 10.45
N ASN A 20 2.87 3.35 9.67
CA ASN A 20 1.73 4.25 9.48
C ASN A 20 1.03 4.54 10.81
N VAL A 21 0.73 3.50 11.59
CA VAL A 21 0.09 3.62 12.91
C VAL A 21 1.04 4.24 13.92
N LYS A 22 2.29 3.79 13.99
CA LYS A 22 3.30 4.28 14.94
C LYS A 22 3.57 5.77 14.78
N ALA A 23 3.66 6.28 13.55
CA ALA A 23 3.86 7.68 13.29
C ALA A 23 2.68 8.53 13.81
N LYS A 24 1.43 8.10 13.55
CA LYS A 24 0.22 8.76 14.05
C LYS A 24 0.22 8.79 15.59
N HIS A 25 0.52 7.64 16.19
CA HIS A 25 0.58 7.51 17.66
C HIS A 25 1.60 8.44 18.30
N LEU A 26 2.79 8.58 17.71
CA LEU A 26 3.82 9.49 18.20
C LEU A 26 3.39 10.96 18.09
N ILE A 27 2.71 11.35 17.01
CA ILE A 27 2.21 12.72 16.82
C ILE A 27 1.14 13.04 17.89
N LEU A 28 0.21 12.13 18.13
CA LEU A 28 -0.81 12.29 19.18
C LEU A 28 -0.15 12.40 20.56
N LYS A 29 0.84 11.56 20.85
CA LYS A 29 1.58 11.60 22.11
C LYS A 29 2.34 12.92 22.30
N GLN A 30 2.92 13.50 21.24
CA GLN A 30 3.56 14.82 21.28
C GLN A 30 2.56 15.95 21.60
N ALA A 31 1.30 15.78 21.18
CA ALA A 31 0.21 16.70 21.52
C ALA A 31 -0.41 16.43 22.91
N GLY A 32 0.18 15.54 23.72
CA GLY A 32 -0.33 15.18 25.04
C GLY A 32 -1.54 14.25 25.02
N ILE A 33 -1.80 13.60 23.89
CA ILE A 33 -2.93 12.69 23.68
C ILE A 33 -2.43 11.24 23.79
N GLU A 34 -2.97 10.50 24.75
CA GLU A 34 -2.74 9.06 24.88
C GLU A 34 -3.97 8.29 24.37
N VAL A 35 -3.76 7.45 23.39
CA VAL A 35 -4.78 6.57 22.81
C VAL A 35 -4.28 5.14 22.79
N ASP A 36 -5.21 4.18 22.78
CA ASP A 36 -4.88 2.79 22.51
C ASP A 36 -4.42 2.61 21.04
N TRP A 37 -3.61 1.59 20.80
CA TRP A 37 -3.12 1.30 19.45
C TRP A 37 -4.26 1.07 18.44
N HIS A 38 -5.34 0.41 18.90
CA HIS A 38 -6.54 0.17 18.10
C HIS A 38 -7.41 1.41 17.85
N TYR A 39 -7.10 2.56 18.47
CA TYR A 39 -7.79 3.81 18.18
C TYR A 39 -7.77 4.16 16.69
N HIS A 40 -6.68 3.82 16.01
CA HIS A 40 -6.48 4.14 14.60
C HIS A 40 -7.34 3.28 13.65
N ASP A 41 -7.90 2.19 14.15
CA ASP A 41 -8.67 1.21 13.39
C ASP A 41 -9.91 1.82 12.74
N LYS A 42 -10.54 2.77 13.41
CA LYS A 42 -11.73 3.49 12.92
C LYS A 42 -11.46 4.35 11.67
N PHE A 43 -10.18 4.58 11.34
CA PHE A 43 -9.76 5.38 10.20
C PHE A 43 -9.21 4.56 9.03
N LEU A 44 -9.29 3.25 9.10
CA LEU A 44 -8.83 2.39 8.02
C LEU A 44 -9.61 2.63 6.73
N GLY A 45 -8.87 2.75 5.63
CA GLY A 45 -9.49 3.00 4.32
C GLY A 45 -9.99 4.44 4.13
N THR A 46 -9.82 5.33 5.11
CA THR A 46 -10.12 6.75 4.95
C THR A 46 -8.91 7.52 4.42
N THR A 47 -9.15 8.73 3.89
CA THR A 47 -8.06 9.62 3.51
C THR A 47 -7.39 10.22 4.76
N HIS A 48 -6.09 10.56 4.66
CA HIS A 48 -5.37 11.23 5.75
C HIS A 48 -6.03 12.56 6.13
N GLU A 49 -6.56 13.28 5.15
CA GLU A 49 -7.25 14.54 5.37
C GLU A 49 -8.52 14.35 6.22
N TYR A 50 -9.35 13.36 5.89
CA TYR A 50 -10.54 13.01 6.67
C TYR A 50 -10.15 12.59 8.08
N MET A 51 -9.19 11.68 8.22
CA MET A 51 -8.73 11.17 9.50
C MET A 51 -8.25 12.29 10.43
N TRP A 52 -7.34 13.15 9.98
CA TRP A 52 -6.84 14.25 10.80
C TRP A 52 -7.92 15.29 11.10
N THR A 53 -8.86 15.50 10.18
CA THR A 53 -10.02 16.37 10.41
C THR A 53 -10.89 15.84 11.56
N GLU A 54 -11.17 14.53 11.59
CA GLU A 54 -11.96 13.92 12.66
C GLU A 54 -11.20 13.91 13.99
N MET A 55 -9.89 13.60 13.98
CA MET A 55 -9.06 13.66 15.19
C MET A 55 -9.01 15.07 15.79
N LYS A 56 -8.94 16.11 14.95
CA LYS A 56 -9.00 17.50 15.44
C LYS A 56 -10.33 17.88 16.08
N LYS A 57 -11.44 17.28 15.64
CA LYS A 57 -12.75 17.50 16.31
C LYS A 57 -12.79 16.81 17.69
N GLU A 58 -12.11 15.68 17.82
CA GLU A 58 -12.09 14.89 19.05
C GLU A 58 -11.10 15.45 20.09
N PHE A 59 -9.96 16.01 19.63
CA PHE A 59 -8.88 16.47 20.48
C PHE A 59 -8.55 17.95 20.24
N GLU A 60 -8.96 18.83 21.15
CA GLU A 60 -8.70 20.28 21.07
C GLU A 60 -7.20 20.63 21.05
N SER A 61 -6.34 19.78 21.62
CA SER A 61 -4.89 19.97 21.60
C SER A 61 -4.26 19.83 20.22
N LEU A 62 -5.00 19.32 19.22
CA LEU A 62 -4.58 19.34 17.81
C LEU A 62 -4.93 20.71 17.19
N ASP A 63 -4.16 21.74 17.53
CA ASP A 63 -4.42 23.15 17.23
C ASP A 63 -3.95 23.62 15.83
N LYS A 64 -3.11 22.82 15.13
CA LYS A 64 -2.57 23.18 13.81
C LYS A 64 -3.52 22.79 12.68
N GLU A 65 -3.22 23.27 11.47
CA GLU A 65 -3.95 22.90 10.26
C GLU A 65 -3.78 21.41 9.94
N VAL A 66 -4.76 20.81 9.23
CA VAL A 66 -4.74 19.39 8.86
C VAL A 66 -3.49 19.06 8.04
N SER A 67 -3.11 19.92 7.10
CA SER A 67 -1.89 19.76 6.28
C SER A 67 -0.63 19.62 7.13
N TYR A 68 -0.52 20.38 8.23
CA TYR A 68 0.61 20.24 9.15
C TYR A 68 0.74 18.82 9.71
N TYR A 69 -0.37 18.21 10.12
CA TYR A 69 -0.35 16.85 10.68
C TYR A 69 -0.06 15.80 9.61
N ILE A 70 -0.51 16.00 8.39
CA ILE A 70 -0.17 15.15 7.24
C ILE A 70 1.35 15.22 6.98
N ASP A 71 1.93 16.41 6.93
CA ASP A 71 3.36 16.61 6.72
C ASP A 71 4.19 15.98 7.85
N GLN A 72 3.76 16.19 9.12
CA GLN A 72 4.42 15.54 10.26
C GLN A 72 4.33 14.02 10.19
N TRP A 73 3.18 13.47 9.78
CA TRP A 73 3.03 12.04 9.61
C TRP A 73 3.96 11.47 8.54
N VAL A 74 4.03 12.10 7.37
CA VAL A 74 4.95 11.68 6.30
C VAL A 74 6.39 11.68 6.79
N LYS A 75 6.81 12.77 7.44
CA LYS A 75 8.15 12.93 7.98
C LYS A 75 8.47 11.89 9.06
N THR A 76 7.60 11.76 10.07
CA THR A 76 7.82 10.83 11.20
C THR A 76 7.84 9.37 10.71
N ARG A 77 6.93 9.02 9.79
CA ARG A 77 6.92 7.67 9.17
C ARG A 77 8.24 7.37 8.48
N LYS A 78 8.74 8.32 7.70
CA LYS A 78 10.03 8.16 7.01
C LYS A 78 11.18 7.99 8.00
N GLU A 79 11.25 8.84 9.02
CA GLU A 79 12.28 8.75 10.06
C GLU A 79 12.26 7.41 10.80
N LEU A 80 11.06 6.87 11.09
CA LEU A 80 10.90 5.56 11.71
C LEU A 80 11.40 4.42 10.80
N ILE A 81 11.03 4.48 9.52
CA ILE A 81 11.50 3.48 8.52
C ILE A 81 13.02 3.54 8.37
N ASP A 82 13.59 4.74 8.31
CA ASP A 82 15.05 4.93 8.19
C ASP A 82 15.80 4.40 9.43
N GLN A 83 15.20 4.49 10.63
CA GLN A 83 15.79 4.03 11.89
C GLN A 83 15.64 2.54 12.14
N GLU A 84 14.46 1.98 11.87
CA GLU A 84 14.09 0.61 12.26
C GLU A 84 14.20 -0.38 11.10
N GLY A 85 14.22 0.12 9.86
CA GLY A 85 14.20 -0.69 8.64
C GLY A 85 12.81 -1.25 8.33
N LEU A 86 12.37 -1.09 7.09
CA LEU A 86 11.15 -1.72 6.60
C LEU A 86 11.40 -3.20 6.36
N LYS A 87 10.44 -4.04 6.73
CA LYS A 87 10.50 -5.49 6.53
C LYS A 87 9.54 -5.93 5.43
N PRO A 88 9.88 -6.99 4.69
CA PRO A 88 8.91 -7.58 3.78
C PRO A 88 7.79 -8.29 4.56
N MET A 89 6.60 -8.34 3.98
CA MET A 89 5.51 -9.16 4.52
C MET A 89 5.94 -10.64 4.60
N PRO A 90 5.51 -11.37 5.63
CA PRO A 90 5.88 -12.77 5.81
C PRO A 90 5.58 -13.62 4.56
N GLY A 91 6.59 -14.34 4.05
CA GLY A 91 6.46 -15.25 2.92
C GLY A 91 6.40 -14.60 1.53
N VAL A 92 6.29 -13.27 1.43
CA VAL A 92 6.13 -12.59 0.12
C VAL A 92 7.37 -12.71 -0.75
N VAL A 93 8.56 -12.63 -0.16
CA VAL A 93 9.84 -12.76 -0.90
C VAL A 93 9.94 -14.12 -1.58
N ASP A 94 9.62 -15.19 -0.85
CA ASP A 94 9.62 -16.54 -1.39
C ASP A 94 8.56 -16.73 -2.47
N LEU A 95 7.36 -16.19 -2.26
CA LEU A 95 6.29 -16.21 -3.26
C LEU A 95 6.73 -15.54 -4.57
N ILE A 96 7.32 -14.34 -4.48
CA ILE A 96 7.79 -13.58 -5.66
C ILE A 96 8.86 -14.37 -6.43
N ARG A 97 9.82 -14.96 -5.74
CA ARG A 97 10.86 -15.81 -6.35
C ARG A 97 10.27 -17.03 -7.03
N ILE A 98 9.36 -17.74 -6.37
CA ILE A 98 8.66 -18.90 -6.94
C ILE A 98 7.88 -18.51 -8.21
N LEU A 99 7.18 -17.38 -8.20
CA LEU A 99 6.45 -16.91 -9.38
C LEU A 99 7.39 -16.57 -10.53
N LYS A 100 8.52 -15.93 -10.26
CA LYS A 100 9.56 -15.65 -11.27
C LYS A 100 10.13 -16.93 -11.86
N GLU A 101 10.48 -17.90 -11.03
CA GLU A 101 10.98 -19.22 -11.46
C GLU A 101 9.97 -19.99 -12.31
N LYS A 102 8.67 -19.79 -12.04
CA LYS A 102 7.58 -20.38 -12.86
C LYS A 102 7.31 -19.63 -14.16
N GLY A 103 8.06 -18.57 -14.45
CA GLY A 103 7.95 -17.81 -15.70
C GLY A 103 6.81 -16.81 -15.73
N PHE A 104 6.27 -16.40 -14.59
CA PHE A 104 5.31 -15.28 -14.55
C PHE A 104 6.01 -13.94 -14.79
N HIS A 105 5.35 -13.06 -15.55
CA HIS A 105 5.74 -11.66 -15.65
C HIS A 105 5.33 -10.93 -14.37
N LEU A 106 6.25 -10.21 -13.74
CA LEU A 106 6.01 -9.55 -12.45
C LEU A 106 6.22 -8.04 -12.55
N ALA A 107 5.30 -7.27 -11.97
CA ALA A 107 5.41 -5.83 -11.82
C ALA A 107 4.99 -5.37 -10.42
N VAL A 108 5.52 -4.21 -10.01
CA VAL A 108 5.05 -3.48 -8.82
C VAL A 108 4.28 -2.25 -9.30
N ALA A 109 3.13 -1.97 -8.67
CA ALA A 109 2.28 -0.81 -8.93
C ALA A 109 1.81 -0.21 -7.59
N SER A 110 2.53 0.81 -7.09
CA SER A 110 2.31 1.41 -5.77
C SER A 110 2.04 2.91 -5.85
N SER A 111 1.23 3.43 -4.94
CA SER A 111 1.02 4.87 -4.76
C SER A 111 2.25 5.59 -4.19
N SER A 112 3.24 4.86 -3.70
CA SER A 112 4.50 5.39 -3.16
C SER A 112 5.39 5.99 -4.25
N LEU A 113 6.34 6.84 -3.86
CA LEU A 113 7.31 7.41 -4.79
C LEU A 113 8.20 6.33 -5.39
N LYS A 114 8.67 6.54 -6.61
CA LYS A 114 9.54 5.61 -7.34
C LYS A 114 10.79 5.24 -6.57
N GLU A 115 11.39 6.22 -5.91
CA GLU A 115 12.61 6.03 -5.10
C GLU A 115 12.35 5.09 -3.91
N ASP A 116 11.20 5.23 -3.25
CA ASP A 116 10.82 4.37 -2.13
C ASP A 116 10.56 2.94 -2.59
N ILE A 117 9.89 2.76 -3.74
CA ILE A 117 9.67 1.44 -4.36
C ILE A 117 11.03 0.77 -4.61
N MET A 118 11.94 1.46 -5.29
CA MET A 118 13.25 0.91 -5.64
C MET A 118 14.09 0.60 -4.41
N THR A 119 14.07 1.48 -3.40
CA THR A 119 14.80 1.27 -2.14
C THR A 119 14.31 0.02 -1.42
N ASN A 120 12.99 -0.17 -1.34
CA ASN A 120 12.41 -1.33 -0.67
C ASN A 120 12.70 -2.63 -1.43
N MET A 121 12.53 -2.66 -2.76
CA MET A 121 12.81 -3.85 -3.56
C MET A 121 14.29 -4.25 -3.50
N ASN A 122 15.21 -3.28 -3.50
CA ASN A 122 16.63 -3.52 -3.31
C ASN A 122 16.94 -4.06 -1.91
N THR A 123 16.37 -3.46 -0.88
CA THR A 123 16.55 -3.90 0.52
C THR A 123 16.07 -5.32 0.73
N PHE A 124 14.98 -5.71 0.08
CA PHE A 124 14.42 -7.07 0.17
C PHE A 124 15.11 -8.08 -0.76
N GLY A 125 16.00 -7.62 -1.65
CA GLY A 125 16.76 -8.47 -2.58
C GLY A 125 15.87 -9.16 -3.61
N ILE A 126 14.85 -8.44 -4.12
CA ILE A 126 13.86 -8.94 -5.10
C ILE A 126 13.69 -8.04 -6.32
N THR A 127 14.52 -7.02 -6.47
CA THR A 127 14.45 -6.09 -7.62
C THR A 127 14.50 -6.83 -8.95
N ASP A 128 15.41 -7.79 -9.09
CA ASP A 128 15.62 -8.57 -10.31
C ASP A 128 14.47 -9.54 -10.64
N CYS A 129 13.53 -9.72 -9.71
CA CYS A 129 12.35 -10.54 -9.95
C CYS A 129 11.31 -9.81 -10.83
N PHE A 130 11.30 -8.50 -10.81
CA PHE A 130 10.30 -7.66 -11.49
C PHE A 130 10.81 -7.11 -12.82
N GLU A 131 9.89 -6.97 -13.76
CA GLU A 131 10.16 -6.40 -15.10
C GLU A 131 9.80 -4.91 -15.14
N ALA A 132 8.88 -4.45 -14.26
CA ALA A 132 8.46 -3.06 -14.19
C ALA A 132 8.09 -2.63 -12.77
N PHE A 133 8.31 -1.34 -12.51
CA PHE A 133 7.92 -0.67 -11.28
C PHE A 133 7.16 0.61 -11.67
N ILE A 134 5.90 0.71 -11.30
CA ILE A 134 5.05 1.87 -11.58
C ILE A 134 4.72 2.58 -10.28
N SER A 135 5.04 3.88 -10.23
CA SER A 135 4.70 4.78 -9.12
C SER A 135 3.41 5.52 -9.41
N GLY A 136 2.61 5.79 -8.38
CA GLY A 136 1.45 6.68 -8.48
C GLY A 136 1.81 8.09 -8.95
N SER A 137 3.06 8.55 -8.71
CA SER A 137 3.55 9.84 -9.21
C SER A 137 3.74 9.88 -10.74
N GLU A 138 3.73 8.74 -11.41
CA GLU A 138 3.79 8.60 -12.88
C GLU A 138 2.38 8.54 -13.51
N CYS A 139 1.32 8.63 -12.68
CA CYS A 139 -0.09 8.58 -13.11
C CYS A 139 -0.74 9.96 -12.98
N GLU A 140 -1.70 10.23 -13.87
CA GLU A 140 -2.54 11.42 -13.76
C GLU A 140 -3.55 11.29 -12.62
N ASN A 141 -4.06 10.06 -12.42
CA ASN A 141 -5.05 9.75 -11.40
C ASN A 141 -4.55 8.63 -10.49
N GLY A 142 -4.74 8.82 -9.17
CA GLY A 142 -4.44 7.80 -8.17
C GLY A 142 -5.55 6.76 -8.04
N LYS A 143 -5.26 5.61 -7.38
CA LYS A 143 -6.27 4.61 -7.03
C LYS A 143 -7.47 5.31 -6.32
N PRO A 144 -8.73 5.04 -6.71
CA PRO A 144 -9.23 3.87 -7.42
C PRO A 144 -9.26 3.95 -8.96
N ASP A 145 -8.61 4.93 -9.58
CA ASP A 145 -8.46 4.96 -11.04
C ASP A 145 -7.61 3.76 -11.51
N PRO A 146 -7.95 3.10 -12.63
CA PRO A 146 -7.24 1.92 -13.13
C PRO A 146 -5.87 2.21 -13.72
N GLU A 147 -5.51 3.47 -13.95
CA GLU A 147 -4.35 3.90 -14.73
C GLU A 147 -3.06 3.20 -14.31
N ILE A 148 -2.80 3.11 -13.00
CA ILE A 148 -1.55 2.54 -12.50
C ILE A 148 -1.39 1.05 -12.86
N PHE A 149 -2.47 0.28 -12.81
CA PHE A 149 -2.43 -1.14 -13.19
C PHE A 149 -2.39 -1.34 -14.69
N GLN A 150 -3.05 -0.47 -15.47
CA GLN A 150 -2.97 -0.46 -16.93
C GLN A 150 -1.54 -0.19 -17.39
N LYS A 151 -0.87 0.83 -16.82
CA LYS A 151 0.55 1.13 -17.08
C LYS A 151 1.45 -0.04 -16.71
N ALA A 152 1.19 -0.70 -15.57
CA ALA A 152 1.97 -1.85 -15.15
C ALA A 152 1.85 -3.02 -16.14
N ALA A 153 0.65 -3.34 -16.60
CA ALA A 153 0.43 -4.39 -17.59
C ALA A 153 1.08 -4.06 -18.92
N GLU A 154 0.97 -2.81 -19.39
CA GLU A 154 1.61 -2.34 -20.62
C GLU A 154 3.13 -2.46 -20.54
N ALA A 155 3.72 -2.03 -19.43
CA ALA A 155 5.17 -2.05 -19.21
C ALA A 155 5.78 -3.47 -19.26
N ILE A 156 4.99 -4.49 -18.88
CA ILE A 156 5.41 -5.91 -18.97
C ILE A 156 4.83 -6.62 -20.19
N GLY A 157 4.25 -5.89 -21.16
CA GLY A 157 3.73 -6.43 -22.41
C GLY A 157 2.54 -7.38 -22.25
N GLN A 158 1.75 -7.26 -21.19
CA GLN A 158 0.64 -8.17 -20.88
C GLN A 158 -0.72 -7.50 -21.06
N LYS A 159 -1.72 -8.30 -21.47
CA LYS A 159 -3.11 -7.84 -21.53
C LYS A 159 -3.75 -7.93 -20.15
N ALA A 160 -4.64 -7.01 -19.82
CA ALA A 160 -5.36 -6.97 -18.54
C ALA A 160 -5.99 -8.32 -18.14
N GLU A 161 -6.59 -9.02 -19.09
CA GLU A 161 -7.23 -10.33 -18.90
C GLU A 161 -6.27 -11.45 -18.45
N ASN A 162 -4.97 -11.27 -18.69
CA ASN A 162 -3.90 -12.19 -18.32
C ASN A 162 -3.20 -11.79 -17.01
N CYS A 163 -3.57 -10.66 -16.43
CA CYS A 163 -2.99 -10.14 -15.21
C CYS A 163 -3.87 -10.47 -13.99
N ILE A 164 -3.20 -10.73 -12.87
CA ILE A 164 -3.81 -10.75 -11.54
C ILE A 164 -3.10 -9.71 -10.68
N VAL A 165 -3.87 -8.92 -9.95
CA VAL A 165 -3.36 -7.91 -8.99
C VAL A 165 -3.43 -8.49 -7.59
N VAL A 166 -2.40 -8.24 -6.78
CA VAL A 166 -2.40 -8.51 -5.33
C VAL A 166 -2.44 -7.16 -4.61
N GLU A 167 -3.45 -6.93 -3.78
CA GLU A 167 -3.77 -5.64 -3.19
C GLU A 167 -4.43 -5.78 -1.81
N ASP A 168 -4.17 -4.86 -0.90
CA ASP A 168 -4.72 -4.88 0.46
C ASP A 168 -5.78 -3.81 0.71
N SER A 169 -5.87 -2.78 -0.15
CA SER A 169 -6.78 -1.64 0.02
C SER A 169 -8.04 -1.75 -0.83
N GLU A 170 -9.14 -1.15 -0.34
CA GLU A 170 -10.39 -1.06 -1.09
C GLU A 170 -10.21 -0.24 -2.38
N ALA A 171 -9.44 0.85 -2.33
CA ALA A 171 -9.18 1.69 -3.49
C ALA A 171 -8.42 0.92 -4.58
N GLY A 172 -7.41 0.15 -4.21
CA GLY A 172 -6.65 -0.65 -5.16
C GLY A 172 -7.43 -1.82 -5.71
N VAL A 173 -8.27 -2.49 -4.92
CA VAL A 173 -9.18 -3.53 -5.43
C VAL A 173 -10.16 -2.94 -6.45
N LYS A 174 -10.71 -1.73 -6.20
CA LYS A 174 -11.54 -1.02 -7.18
C LYS A 174 -10.77 -0.69 -8.46
N ALA A 175 -9.54 -0.18 -8.32
CA ALA A 175 -8.67 0.11 -9.46
C ALA A 175 -8.39 -1.12 -10.32
N ALA A 176 -8.06 -2.26 -9.70
CA ALA A 176 -7.82 -3.51 -10.41
C ALA A 176 -9.05 -4.00 -11.18
N LYS A 177 -10.24 -3.92 -10.56
CA LYS A 177 -11.51 -4.25 -11.22
C LYS A 177 -11.82 -3.31 -12.38
N SER A 178 -11.60 -2.02 -12.20
CA SER A 178 -11.78 -1.01 -13.26
C SER A 178 -10.81 -1.22 -14.41
N ALA A 179 -9.59 -1.72 -14.14
CA ALA A 179 -8.62 -2.16 -15.14
C ALA A 179 -9.00 -3.48 -15.85
N LYS A 180 -10.11 -4.13 -15.45
CA LYS A 180 -10.57 -5.45 -15.95
C LYS A 180 -9.57 -6.57 -15.64
N MET A 181 -8.85 -6.46 -14.54
CA MET A 181 -7.93 -7.47 -14.04
C MET A 181 -8.57 -8.27 -12.91
N LYS A 182 -8.13 -9.53 -12.75
CA LYS A 182 -8.45 -10.28 -11.54
C LYS A 182 -7.70 -9.65 -10.36
N CYS A 183 -8.28 -9.75 -9.17
CA CYS A 183 -7.64 -9.21 -7.97
C CYS A 183 -7.73 -10.21 -6.82
N ILE A 184 -6.61 -10.42 -6.15
CA ILE A 184 -6.52 -11.06 -4.85
C ILE A 184 -6.45 -9.95 -3.82
N GLY A 185 -7.48 -9.83 -2.99
CA GLY A 185 -7.43 -8.95 -1.82
C GLY A 185 -6.65 -9.64 -0.70
N TYR A 186 -5.51 -9.08 -0.32
CA TYR A 186 -4.70 -9.58 0.77
C TYR A 186 -5.11 -8.93 2.10
N ALA A 187 -5.33 -9.76 3.13
CA ALA A 187 -5.56 -9.30 4.49
C ALA A 187 -4.76 -10.20 5.43
N PRO A 188 -3.67 -9.72 6.02
CA PRO A 188 -2.94 -10.49 7.02
C PRO A 188 -3.83 -10.77 8.25
N GLU A 189 -3.56 -11.91 8.94
CA GLU A 189 -4.22 -12.22 10.22
C GLU A 189 -3.94 -11.09 11.21
N GLY A 190 -5.01 -10.55 11.82
CA GLY A 190 -4.92 -9.39 12.72
C GLY A 190 -5.06 -8.04 12.02
N ALA A 191 -5.07 -7.97 10.69
CA ALA A 191 -5.50 -6.77 9.99
C ALA A 191 -6.99 -6.55 10.26
N ILE A 192 -7.31 -5.32 10.64
CA ILE A 192 -8.67 -4.94 10.97
C ILE A 192 -9.54 -5.13 9.74
N LYS A 193 -10.73 -5.67 9.96
CA LYS A 193 -11.73 -5.95 8.93
C LYS A 193 -12.12 -4.68 8.18
N GLN A 194 -11.35 -4.30 7.18
CA GLN A 194 -11.90 -3.55 6.06
C GLN A 194 -12.99 -4.44 5.43
N ASP A 195 -14.08 -3.86 4.97
CA ASP A 195 -15.12 -4.63 4.27
C ASP A 195 -14.56 -5.18 2.95
N LEU A 196 -13.93 -6.35 3.07
CA LEU A 196 -13.29 -7.06 1.98
C LEU A 196 -14.28 -7.98 1.23
N HIS A 197 -15.59 -7.92 1.53
CA HIS A 197 -16.60 -8.71 0.81
C HIS A 197 -16.64 -8.40 -0.70
N GLN A 198 -16.07 -7.30 -1.14
CA GLN A 198 -15.78 -7.09 -2.56
C GLN A 198 -14.55 -7.89 -3.05
N ARG A 199 -13.85 -8.57 -2.17
CA ARG A 199 -12.66 -9.38 -2.42
C ARG A 199 -12.98 -10.82 -2.85
N GLN A 200 -14.17 -11.10 -3.37
CA GLN A 200 -14.49 -12.45 -3.86
C GLN A 200 -13.52 -12.83 -4.97
N ILE A 201 -12.65 -13.81 -4.66
CA ILE A 201 -11.97 -14.61 -5.66
C ILE A 201 -13.07 -15.31 -6.45
N GLN A 202 -13.44 -14.77 -7.60
CA GLN A 202 -14.18 -15.55 -8.59
C GLN A 202 -13.14 -16.37 -9.37
N TRP A 203 -13.09 -17.65 -9.04
CA TRP A 203 -12.32 -18.66 -9.77
C TRP A 203 -12.86 -18.83 -11.18
#